data_cd0479e2357cd66992eb557dffba328a
#
_entry.id   cd0479e2357cd66992eb557dffba328a
#
_cell.length_a   1.000
_cell.length_b   1.000
_cell.length_c   1.000
_cell.angle_alpha   90.00
_cell.angle_beta   90.00
_cell.angle_gamma   90.00
#
_symmetry.space_group_name_H-M   'P 1'
#
loop_
_entity.id
_entity.type
_entity.pdbx_description
1 polymer ?
#
loop_
_entity_poly.entity_id
_entity_poly.type
_entity_poly.pdbx_seq_one_letter_code
_entity_poly.pdbx_strand_id
1 'polypeptide(L)'
;MESTVERLRRQFDKSIESFARELPMIDIIRKGQQYLTPAVEGEAILSMGRVVEYAEHGYDGIVNIIPFGCMPGTIVSLLLHQFRQDYGLPVLNVVVEGTKDPGESIRFEAFIQQAREHLAKNKTKILKH
;
A
#
# COMPACT_ATOMS: atom_id res chain seq x y z
N MET A 1 -13.06 31.72 -9.96
CA MET A 1 -13.79 30.56 -10.48
C MET A 1 -12.98 29.30 -10.14
N GLU A 2 -13.54 28.45 -9.32
CA GLU A 2 -12.87 27.22 -8.88
C GLU A 2 -12.84 26.23 -10.03
N SER A 3 -11.67 25.63 -10.32
CA SER A 3 -11.56 24.61 -11.36
C SER A 3 -12.30 23.32 -10.94
N THR A 4 -12.72 22.51 -11.92
CA THR A 4 -13.37 21.22 -11.66
C THR A 4 -12.45 20.32 -10.83
N VAL A 5 -11.13 20.41 -11.04
CA VAL A 5 -10.12 19.67 -10.28
C VAL A 5 -10.07 20.10 -8.81
N GLU A 6 -10.11 21.40 -8.53
CA GLU A 6 -10.12 21.92 -7.16
C GLU A 6 -11.41 21.54 -6.42
N ARG A 7 -12.55 21.56 -7.11
CA ARG A 7 -13.83 21.14 -6.53
C ARG A 7 -13.84 19.65 -6.20
N LEU A 8 -13.35 18.79 -7.11
CA LEU A 8 -13.21 17.36 -6.88
C LEU A 8 -12.22 17.10 -5.74
N ARG A 9 -11.07 17.76 -5.73
CA ARG A 9 -10.08 17.66 -4.67
C ARG A 9 -10.69 18.00 -3.31
N ARG A 10 -11.40 19.10 -3.18
CA ARG A 10 -12.06 19.49 -1.94
C ARG A 10 -13.17 18.52 -1.50
N GLN A 11 -13.87 17.89 -2.45
CA GLN A 11 -14.90 16.89 -2.18
C GLN A 11 -14.26 15.57 -1.72
N PHE A 12 -13.12 15.20 -2.30
CA PHE A 12 -12.29 14.08 -1.87
C PHE A 12 -11.60 14.35 -0.53
N ASP A 13 -11.04 15.54 -0.32
CA ASP A 13 -10.36 15.91 0.91
C ASP A 13 -11.28 15.79 2.13
N LYS A 14 -12.54 16.19 2.01
CA LYS A 14 -13.54 15.98 3.09
C LYS A 14 -13.82 14.51 3.40
N SER A 15 -13.71 13.64 2.40
CA SER A 15 -13.90 12.19 2.58
C SER A 15 -12.63 11.49 3.07
N ILE A 16 -11.47 12.08 2.81
CA ILE A 16 -10.14 11.52 3.07
C ILE A 16 -9.48 12.18 4.30
N GLU A 17 -10.00 13.29 4.82
CA GLU A 17 -9.47 13.96 6.01
C GLU A 17 -9.32 13.03 7.23
N SER A 18 -10.04 11.90 7.25
CA SER A 18 -9.86 10.85 8.24
C SER A 18 -8.81 9.81 7.86
N PHE A 19 -8.34 9.76 6.59
CA PHE A 19 -7.54 8.65 6.09
C PHE A 19 -6.07 8.95 5.78
N ALA A 20 -5.67 10.16 5.48
CA ALA A 20 -4.25 10.43 5.23
C ALA A 20 -3.90 11.91 5.29
N ARG A 21 -3.27 12.35 6.36
CA ARG A 21 -2.30 13.44 6.24
C ARG A 21 -1.15 12.92 5.40
N GLU A 22 -0.94 13.50 4.22
CA GLU A 22 0.25 13.20 3.44
C GLU A 22 1.49 13.58 4.25
N LEU A 23 2.32 12.58 4.54
CA LEU A 23 3.61 12.83 5.17
C LEU A 23 4.54 13.56 4.21
N PRO A 24 5.42 14.43 4.72
CA PRO A 24 6.50 14.99 3.94
C PRO A 24 7.34 13.87 3.29
N MET A 25 7.81 14.09 2.08
CA MET A 25 8.58 13.11 1.30
C MET A 25 9.78 12.55 2.07
N ILE A 26 10.44 13.38 2.88
CA ILE A 26 11.58 12.95 3.68
C ILE A 26 11.21 11.90 4.73
N ASP A 27 10.02 12.00 5.31
CA ASP A 27 9.55 11.02 6.30
C ASP A 27 9.17 9.71 5.64
N ILE A 28 8.64 9.75 4.41
CA ILE A 28 8.36 8.57 3.61
C ILE A 28 9.66 7.84 3.23
N ILE A 29 10.69 8.59 2.83
CA ILE A 29 12.02 8.03 2.55
C ILE A 29 12.58 7.35 3.80
N ARG A 30 12.50 7.98 4.95
CA ARG A 30 12.96 7.37 6.22
C ARG A 30 12.25 6.05 6.52
N LYS A 31 10.95 5.97 6.30
CA LYS A 31 10.19 4.73 6.46
C LYS A 31 10.64 3.64 5.47
N GLY A 32 10.90 4.00 4.23
CA GLY A 32 11.42 3.08 3.22
C GLY A 32 12.82 2.56 3.50
N GLN A 33 13.64 3.33 4.25
CA GLN A 33 15.00 2.94 4.64
C GLN A 33 15.07 1.69 5.51
N GLN A 34 13.96 1.24 6.10
CA GLN A 34 13.88 -0.05 6.80
C GLN A 34 14.12 -1.24 5.85
N TYR A 35 13.84 -1.07 4.56
CA TYR A 35 13.94 -2.13 3.55
C TYR A 35 14.98 -1.87 2.48
N LEU A 36 15.30 -0.61 2.20
CA LEU A 36 16.20 -0.20 1.13
C LEU A 36 17.15 0.89 1.62
N THR A 37 18.42 0.79 1.21
CA THR A 37 19.36 1.88 1.42
C THR A 37 19.05 3.06 0.51
N PRO A 38 19.34 4.33 0.93
CA PRO A 38 19.17 5.51 0.06
C PRO A 38 20.02 5.47 -1.22
N ALA A 39 21.03 4.61 -1.25
CA ALA A 39 21.87 4.40 -2.44
C ALA A 39 21.15 3.68 -3.57
N VAL A 40 20.04 3.00 -3.28
CA VAL A 40 19.14 2.45 -4.30
C VAL A 40 18.23 3.58 -4.76
N GLU A 41 18.63 4.25 -5.82
CA GLU A 41 17.86 5.34 -6.41
C GLU A 41 16.55 4.82 -7.01
N GLY A 42 15.51 5.64 -6.97
CA GLY A 42 14.27 5.43 -7.67
C GLY A 42 13.03 5.32 -6.78
N GLU A 43 11.94 4.90 -7.41
CA GLU A 43 10.60 4.86 -6.81
C GLU A 43 10.43 3.76 -5.76
N ALA A 44 11.32 2.76 -5.71
CA ALA A 44 11.19 1.63 -4.81
C ALA A 44 11.22 2.04 -3.33
N ILE A 45 12.11 2.96 -2.94
CA ILE A 45 12.19 3.44 -1.56
C ILE A 45 10.95 4.25 -1.16
N LEU A 46 10.41 5.05 -2.07
CA LEU A 46 9.17 5.81 -1.85
C LEU A 46 7.97 4.87 -1.71
N SER A 47 7.88 3.87 -2.58
CA SER A 47 6.83 2.85 -2.53
C SER A 47 6.87 2.08 -1.21
N MET A 48 8.04 1.63 -0.77
CA MET A 48 8.18 0.93 0.52
C MET A 48 7.88 1.86 1.71
N GLY A 49 8.27 3.12 1.64
CA GLY A 49 7.93 4.12 2.66
C GLY A 49 6.42 4.32 2.79
N ARG A 50 5.70 4.38 1.67
CA ARG A 50 4.22 4.46 1.66
C ARG A 50 3.57 3.20 2.22
N VAL A 51 4.10 2.04 1.90
CA VAL A 51 3.59 0.77 2.43
C VAL A 51 3.71 0.72 3.96
N VAL A 52 4.86 1.13 4.51
CA VAL A 52 5.06 1.23 5.96
C VAL A 52 4.10 2.25 6.58
N GLU A 53 3.94 3.42 5.95
CA GLU A 53 2.98 4.43 6.40
C GLU A 53 1.55 3.89 6.47
N TYR A 54 1.10 3.16 5.45
CA TYR A 54 -0.23 2.55 5.44
C TYR A 54 -0.42 1.53 6.58
N ALA A 55 0.61 0.71 6.85
CA ALA A 55 0.56 -0.22 7.98
C ALA A 55 0.43 0.51 9.33
N GLU A 56 1.19 1.58 9.53
CA GLU A 56 1.15 2.39 10.74
C GLU A 56 -0.18 3.13 10.93
N HIS A 57 -0.86 3.48 9.83
CA HIS A 57 -2.19 4.10 9.87
C HIS A 57 -3.36 3.12 9.98
N GLY A 58 -3.08 1.82 10.15
CA GLY A 58 -4.09 0.81 10.41
C GLY A 58 -4.84 0.31 9.17
N TYR A 59 -4.25 0.42 7.99
CA TYR A 59 -4.80 -0.23 6.79
C TYR A 59 -4.71 -1.74 6.91
N ASP A 60 -5.63 -2.45 6.28
CA ASP A 60 -5.81 -3.89 6.46
C ASP A 60 -5.24 -4.75 5.33
N GLY A 61 -4.60 -4.15 4.35
CA GLY A 61 -3.94 -4.84 3.26
C GLY A 61 -3.28 -3.90 2.27
N ILE A 62 -2.36 -4.43 1.47
CA ILE A 62 -1.60 -3.70 0.45
C ILE A 62 -1.81 -4.38 -0.91
N VAL A 63 -2.17 -3.60 -1.91
CA VAL A 63 -2.16 -4.03 -3.32
C VAL A 63 -1.03 -3.29 -4.02
N ASN A 64 -0.09 -4.04 -4.56
CA ASN A 64 1.02 -3.51 -5.34
C ASN A 64 0.77 -3.80 -6.83
N ILE A 65 0.51 -2.76 -7.61
CA ILE A 65 0.25 -2.87 -9.04
C ILE A 65 1.55 -2.57 -9.78
N ILE A 66 2.01 -3.52 -10.58
CA ILE A 66 3.31 -3.49 -11.23
C ILE A 66 3.11 -3.54 -12.74
N PRO A 67 3.56 -2.54 -13.51
CA PRO A 67 3.67 -2.67 -14.95
C PRO A 67 4.65 -3.78 -15.32
N PHE A 68 4.35 -4.56 -16.36
CA PHE A 68 5.27 -5.60 -16.84
C PHE A 68 6.66 -5.03 -17.13
N GLY A 69 7.70 -5.71 -16.66
CA GLY A 69 9.09 -5.27 -16.85
C GLY A 69 9.53 -4.09 -15.99
N CYS A 70 8.71 -3.61 -15.06
CA CYS A 70 9.07 -2.52 -14.15
C CYS A 70 10.04 -3.02 -13.07
N MET A 71 11.30 -2.56 -13.13
CA MET A 71 12.33 -2.96 -12.17
C MET A 71 12.03 -2.48 -10.73
N PRO A 72 11.70 -1.20 -10.47
CA PRO A 72 11.31 -0.77 -9.12
C PRO A 72 10.13 -1.55 -8.56
N GLY A 73 9.11 -1.85 -9.36
CA GLY A 73 7.96 -2.67 -8.96
C GLY A 73 8.33 -4.09 -8.59
N THR A 74 9.28 -4.70 -9.30
CA THR A 74 9.81 -6.03 -9.00
C THR A 74 10.57 -6.03 -7.67
N ILE A 75 11.40 -5.03 -7.41
CA ILE A 75 12.12 -4.85 -6.14
C ILE A 75 11.11 -4.73 -4.99
N VAL A 76 10.11 -3.87 -5.14
CA VAL A 76 9.05 -3.69 -4.13
C VAL A 76 8.32 -5.01 -3.87
N SER A 77 7.98 -5.78 -4.90
CA SER A 77 7.26 -7.06 -4.70
C SER A 77 8.07 -8.08 -3.90
N LEU A 78 9.38 -8.10 -4.04
CA LEU A 78 10.27 -8.94 -3.24
C LEU A 78 10.32 -8.48 -1.77
N LEU A 79 10.44 -7.17 -1.56
CA LEU A 79 10.49 -6.58 -0.22
C LEU A 79 9.15 -6.69 0.52
N LEU A 80 8.04 -6.69 -0.20
CA LEU A 80 6.71 -6.90 0.38
C LEU A 80 6.53 -8.29 1.00
N HIS A 81 7.31 -9.26 0.57
CA HIS A 81 7.33 -10.57 1.23
C HIS A 81 7.85 -10.45 2.68
N GLN A 82 8.96 -9.74 2.87
CA GLN A 82 9.51 -9.46 4.21
C GLN A 82 8.56 -8.57 5.02
N PHE A 83 8.05 -7.51 4.41
CA PHE A 83 7.09 -6.61 5.02
C PHE A 83 5.85 -7.35 5.57
N ARG A 84 5.31 -8.31 4.81
CA ARG A 84 4.19 -9.15 5.26
C ARG A 84 4.51 -9.92 6.53
N GLN A 85 5.74 -10.39 6.67
CA GLN A 85 6.19 -11.09 7.88
C GLN A 85 6.32 -10.12 9.07
N ASP A 86 6.85 -8.92 8.82
CA ASP A 86 7.11 -7.92 9.87
C ASP A 86 5.81 -7.30 10.42
N TYR A 87 4.85 -6.98 9.55
CA TYR A 87 3.62 -6.27 9.91
C TYR A 87 2.37 -7.16 9.97
N GLY A 88 2.44 -8.37 9.46
CA GLY A 88 1.29 -9.29 9.42
C GLY A 88 0.15 -8.84 8.49
N LEU A 89 0.42 -7.88 7.59
CA LEU A 89 -0.55 -7.35 6.63
C LEU A 89 -0.64 -8.23 5.38
N PRO A 90 -1.85 -8.54 4.89
CA PRO A 90 -2.02 -9.16 3.58
C PRO A 90 -1.45 -8.29 2.46
N VAL A 91 -0.80 -8.93 1.51
CA VAL A 91 -0.21 -8.26 0.33
C VAL A 91 -0.63 -9.01 -0.92
N LEU A 92 -1.06 -8.26 -1.93
CA LEU A 92 -1.33 -8.76 -3.27
C LEU A 92 -0.45 -8.03 -4.29
N ASN A 93 0.37 -8.76 -5.03
CA ASN A 93 1.11 -8.24 -6.18
C ASN A 93 0.32 -8.55 -7.47
N VAL A 94 0.06 -7.52 -8.26
CA VAL A 94 -0.65 -7.60 -9.54
C VAL A 94 0.27 -7.07 -10.64
N VAL A 95 0.64 -7.93 -11.58
CA VAL A 95 1.43 -7.53 -12.76
C VAL A 95 0.47 -7.23 -13.91
N VAL A 96 0.54 -6.03 -14.46
CA VAL A 96 -0.31 -5.61 -15.57
C VAL A 96 0.44 -5.80 -16.89
N GLU A 97 -0.01 -6.76 -17.70
CA GLU A 97 0.61 -7.14 -18.97
C GLU A 97 -0.27 -6.83 -20.19
N GLY A 98 -1.45 -6.26 -19.99
CA GLY A 98 -2.42 -6.01 -21.07
C GLY A 98 -3.23 -7.24 -21.49
N THR A 99 -2.99 -8.40 -20.90
CA THR A 99 -3.80 -9.63 -21.08
C THR A 99 -4.54 -9.96 -19.79
N LYS A 100 -5.74 -10.54 -19.91
CA LYS A 100 -6.49 -10.99 -18.73
C LYS A 100 -5.87 -12.27 -18.18
N ASP A 101 -5.46 -12.24 -16.91
CA ASP A 101 -5.11 -13.44 -16.17
C ASP A 101 -6.38 -14.09 -15.59
N PRO A 102 -6.72 -15.33 -15.99
CA PRO A 102 -7.92 -16.02 -15.48
C PRO A 102 -7.92 -16.22 -13.97
N GLY A 103 -6.74 -16.27 -13.34
CA GLY A 103 -6.60 -16.43 -11.90
C GLY A 103 -6.63 -15.14 -11.09
N GLU A 104 -6.66 -13.99 -11.74
CA GLU A 104 -6.57 -12.68 -11.06
C GLU A 104 -7.75 -12.44 -10.12
N SER A 105 -8.97 -12.72 -10.55
CA SER A 105 -10.17 -12.55 -9.71
C SER A 105 -10.12 -13.41 -8.47
N ILE A 106 -9.66 -14.66 -8.57
CA ILE A 106 -9.55 -15.59 -7.45
C ILE A 106 -8.52 -15.09 -6.44
N ARG A 107 -7.37 -14.61 -6.92
CA ARG A 107 -6.33 -14.02 -6.05
C ARG A 107 -6.82 -12.77 -5.35
N PHE A 108 -7.60 -11.95 -6.05
CA PHE A 108 -8.18 -10.73 -5.48
C PHE A 108 -9.23 -11.05 -4.41
N GLU A 109 -10.10 -12.02 -4.64
CA GLU A 109 -11.08 -12.48 -3.64
C GLU A 109 -10.39 -13.05 -2.40
N ALA A 110 -9.34 -13.86 -2.57
CA ALA A 110 -8.56 -14.38 -1.46
C ALA A 110 -7.89 -13.26 -0.66
N PHE A 111 -7.35 -12.24 -1.33
CA PHE A 111 -6.77 -11.07 -0.68
C PHE A 111 -7.81 -10.29 0.13
N ILE A 112 -9.00 -10.05 -0.43
CA ILE A 112 -10.09 -9.36 0.28
C ILE A 112 -10.49 -10.14 1.53
N GLN A 113 -10.57 -11.47 1.45
CA GLN A 113 -10.87 -12.30 2.61
C GLN A 113 -9.79 -12.17 3.70
N GLN A 114 -8.51 -12.19 3.32
CA GLN A 114 -7.40 -11.98 4.27
C GLN A 114 -7.45 -10.59 4.92
N ALA A 115 -7.77 -9.55 4.14
CA ALA A 115 -7.91 -8.19 4.66
C ALA A 115 -9.06 -8.07 5.67
N ARG A 116 -10.19 -8.73 5.40
CA ARG A 116 -11.33 -8.79 6.35
C ARG A 116 -10.96 -9.50 7.64
N GLU A 117 -10.22 -10.59 7.57
CA GLU A 117 -9.72 -11.33 8.73
C GLU A 117 -8.75 -10.47 9.56
N HIS A 118 -7.86 -9.73 8.90
CA HIS A 118 -6.96 -8.80 9.56
C HIS A 118 -7.72 -7.70 10.30
N LEU A 119 -8.71 -7.09 9.65
CA LEU A 119 -9.59 -6.08 10.25
C LEU A 119 -10.30 -6.63 11.49
N ALA A 120 -10.86 -7.84 11.41
CA ALA A 120 -11.57 -8.47 12.53
C ALA A 120 -10.63 -8.72 13.73
N LYS A 121 -9.41 -9.19 13.48
CA LYS A 121 -8.40 -9.40 14.54
C LYS A 121 -8.01 -8.09 15.23
N ASN A 122 -7.86 -7.00 14.47
CA ASN A 122 -7.50 -5.70 15.03
C ASN A 122 -8.64 -5.12 15.88
N LYS A 123 -9.88 -5.22 15.44
CA LYS A 123 -11.04 -4.81 16.24
C LYS A 123 -11.12 -5.56 17.58
N THR A 124 -10.84 -6.85 17.57
CA THR A 124 -10.85 -7.67 18.80
C THR A 124 -9.72 -7.26 19.78
N LYS A 125 -8.56 -6.85 19.27
CA LYS A 125 -7.45 -6.34 20.10
C LYS A 125 -7.81 -5.01 20.78
N ILE A 126 -8.46 -4.10 20.06
CA ILE A 126 -8.89 -2.79 20.60
C ILE A 126 -9.93 -2.96 21.71
N LEU A 127 -10.85 -3.92 21.57
CA LEU A 127 -11.91 -4.17 22.56
C LEU A 127 -11.41 -4.86 23.84
N LYS A 128 -10.20 -5.46 23.84
CA LYS A 128 -9.60 -6.12 25.01
C LYS A 128 -8.70 -5.20 25.85
N HIS A 129 -8.50 -3.99 25.42
CA HIS A 129 -7.74 -2.93 26.11
C HIS A 129 -8.66 -1.76 26.46
#